data_76de737423e4093466348a58305cc12d
#
_entry.id   76de737423e4093466348a58305cc12d
#
_cell.length_a   1.000
_cell.length_b   1.000
_cell.length_c   1.000
_cell.angle_alpha   90.00
_cell.angle_beta   90.00
_cell.angle_gamma   90.00
#
_symmetry.space_group_name_H-M   'P 1'
#
loop_
_entity.id
_entity.type
_entity.pdbx_description
1 polymer ?
#
loop_
_entity_poly.entity_id
_entity_poly.type
_entity_poly.pdbx_seq_one_letter_code
_entity_poly.pdbx_strand_id
1 'polypeptide(L)'
;MSESNVFELDLDKVMAERAGGKVPRFMVNWLKRFIHQDFINEYLRQGYVGVEFCTHTLEYLGVRVDVKGLENLPHDGRLCTFVSNHPLGAIDGVTLGSVLGQAYDGRIKYLVNDLLMNLPGLAPLCVPINKLGKQARNFPAIVEAAFNGDDHVIMFPAGLCSRKQKGIIRDLPWGKACVQKSVQHHRDIVPIHFVGQNSPRFYRVANLCKALHLKFNLAMLFLPDEMYRSRGQHYTVHIGTPIPWQTFDRSRSAKEWAQWLQDRVYALN
;
A
#
# COMPACT_ATOMS: atom_id res chain seq x y z
N MET A 1 3.52 -31.09 -14.38
CA MET A 1 2.24 -30.66 -13.76
C MET A 1 2.62 -29.83 -12.54
N SER A 2 2.59 -28.48 -12.64
CA SER A 2 2.84 -27.63 -11.48
C SER A 2 1.67 -27.79 -10.52
N GLU A 3 1.94 -28.10 -9.26
CA GLU A 3 0.94 -27.98 -8.20
C GLU A 3 0.39 -26.56 -8.24
N SER A 4 -0.89 -26.43 -8.61
CA SER A 4 -1.59 -25.16 -8.54
C SER A 4 -1.62 -24.75 -7.07
N ASN A 5 -0.86 -23.73 -6.70
CA ASN A 5 -0.93 -23.11 -5.39
C ASN A 5 -2.34 -22.53 -5.21
N VAL A 6 -3.21 -23.29 -4.57
CA VAL A 6 -4.56 -22.82 -4.23
C VAL A 6 -4.42 -21.94 -2.98
N PHE A 7 -4.52 -20.64 -3.17
CA PHE A 7 -4.50 -19.68 -2.07
C PHE A 7 -5.92 -19.45 -1.56
N GLU A 8 -6.07 -19.42 -0.25
CA GLU A 8 -7.33 -19.07 0.41
C GLU A 8 -7.08 -18.22 1.66
N LEU A 9 -7.95 -17.25 1.88
CA LEU A 9 -8.03 -16.52 3.14
C LEU A 9 -8.98 -17.27 4.06
N ASP A 10 -8.44 -17.88 5.12
CA ASP A 10 -9.23 -18.51 6.17
C ASP A 10 -9.34 -17.58 7.38
N LEU A 11 -10.48 -16.89 7.47
CA LEU A 11 -10.72 -15.97 8.56
C LEU A 11 -10.90 -16.67 9.91
N ASP A 12 -11.39 -17.91 9.94
CA ASP A 12 -11.47 -18.69 11.20
C ASP A 12 -10.08 -18.90 11.78
N LYS A 13 -9.12 -19.28 10.93
CA LYS A 13 -7.72 -19.48 11.32
C LYS A 13 -7.08 -18.16 11.78
N VAL A 14 -7.23 -17.08 11.00
CA VAL A 14 -6.69 -15.75 11.34
C VAL A 14 -7.24 -15.24 12.67
N MET A 15 -8.55 -15.42 12.90
CA MET A 15 -9.19 -15.00 14.15
C MET A 15 -8.76 -15.87 15.33
N ALA A 16 -8.63 -17.18 15.17
CA ALA A 16 -8.16 -18.09 16.22
C ALA A 16 -6.75 -17.73 16.68
N GLU A 17 -5.86 -17.40 15.74
CA GLU A 17 -4.46 -17.03 16.03
C GLU A 17 -4.34 -15.67 16.73
N ARG A 18 -5.21 -14.70 16.41
CA ARG A 18 -5.08 -13.31 16.90
C ARG A 18 -5.94 -12.96 18.10
N ALA A 19 -7.10 -13.60 18.27
CA ALA A 19 -8.03 -13.23 19.33
C ALA A 19 -7.64 -13.76 20.73
N GLY A 20 -6.66 -14.68 20.83
CA GLY A 20 -6.25 -15.29 22.10
C GLY A 20 -7.38 -16.04 22.82
N GLY A 21 -8.53 -16.28 22.16
CA GLY A 21 -9.69 -16.96 22.73
C GLY A 21 -10.75 -17.29 21.67
N LYS A 22 -11.81 -18.02 22.09
CA LYS A 22 -12.90 -18.43 21.19
C LYS A 22 -13.75 -17.22 20.82
N VAL A 23 -13.74 -16.84 19.54
CA VAL A 23 -14.66 -15.83 18.98
C VAL A 23 -16.00 -16.50 18.65
N PRO A 24 -17.15 -15.90 19.04
CA PRO A 24 -18.44 -16.46 18.70
C PRO A 24 -18.64 -16.63 17.19
N ARG A 25 -19.13 -17.79 16.76
CA ARG A 25 -19.31 -18.12 15.33
C ARG A 25 -20.14 -17.10 14.55
N PHE A 26 -21.16 -16.52 15.17
CA PHE A 26 -21.99 -15.51 14.49
C PHE A 26 -21.18 -14.24 14.13
N MET A 27 -20.22 -13.85 14.98
CA MET A 27 -19.32 -12.71 14.71
C MET A 27 -18.37 -13.03 13.56
N VAL A 28 -17.81 -14.24 13.53
CA VAL A 28 -16.91 -14.68 12.44
C VAL A 28 -17.70 -14.73 11.13
N ASN A 29 -18.90 -15.31 11.13
CA ASN A 29 -19.76 -15.37 9.93
C ASN A 29 -20.19 -13.97 9.44
N TRP A 30 -20.48 -13.07 10.37
CA TRP A 30 -20.75 -11.68 10.03
C TRP A 30 -19.52 -11.01 9.38
N LEU A 31 -18.34 -11.21 9.97
CA LEU A 31 -17.11 -10.62 9.47
C LEU A 31 -16.74 -11.21 8.08
N LYS A 32 -16.89 -12.53 7.86
CA LYS A 32 -16.70 -13.16 6.55
C LYS A 32 -17.54 -12.49 5.46
N ARG A 33 -18.83 -12.27 5.74
CA ARG A 33 -19.73 -11.57 4.82
C ARG A 33 -19.30 -10.10 4.61
N PHE A 34 -18.92 -9.44 5.69
CA PHE A 34 -18.53 -8.04 5.67
C PHE A 34 -17.27 -7.79 4.84
N ILE A 35 -16.26 -8.66 4.91
CA ILE A 35 -15.04 -8.56 4.11
C ILE A 35 -15.16 -9.19 2.72
N HIS A 36 -16.33 -9.74 2.38
CA HIS A 36 -16.58 -10.45 1.12
C HIS A 36 -15.63 -11.63 0.90
N GLN A 37 -15.41 -12.47 1.94
CA GLN A 37 -14.42 -13.55 1.91
C GLN A 37 -14.57 -14.47 0.71
N ASP A 38 -15.78 -14.85 0.33
CA ASP A 38 -16.02 -15.76 -0.81
C ASP A 38 -15.54 -15.13 -2.12
N PHE A 39 -15.80 -13.84 -2.34
CA PHE A 39 -15.33 -13.08 -3.49
C PHE A 39 -13.81 -12.99 -3.52
N ILE A 40 -13.16 -12.76 -2.38
CA ILE A 40 -11.71 -12.72 -2.27
C ILE A 40 -11.14 -14.11 -2.57
N ASN A 41 -11.71 -15.17 -2.01
CA ASN A 41 -11.22 -16.53 -2.21
C ASN A 41 -11.42 -17.02 -3.64
N GLU A 42 -12.50 -16.64 -4.30
CA GLU A 42 -12.69 -16.91 -5.75
C GLU A 42 -11.52 -16.37 -6.58
N TYR A 43 -11.08 -15.16 -6.27
CA TYR A 43 -9.90 -14.58 -6.91
C TYR A 43 -8.59 -15.28 -6.51
N LEU A 44 -8.38 -15.51 -5.21
CA LEU A 44 -7.14 -16.12 -4.70
C LEU A 44 -6.90 -17.53 -5.27
N ARG A 45 -7.96 -18.30 -5.51
CA ARG A 45 -7.88 -19.65 -6.13
C ARG A 45 -7.34 -19.64 -7.55
N GLN A 46 -7.32 -18.49 -8.23
CA GLN A 46 -6.69 -18.36 -9.55
C GLN A 46 -5.17 -18.47 -9.49
N GLY A 47 -4.56 -18.32 -8.31
CA GLY A 47 -3.15 -18.60 -8.06
C GLY A 47 -2.16 -17.58 -8.60
N TYR A 48 -2.60 -16.39 -9.01
CA TYR A 48 -1.72 -15.33 -9.48
C TYR A 48 -0.78 -14.83 -8.38
N VAL A 49 0.45 -14.46 -8.77
CA VAL A 49 1.48 -13.96 -7.85
C VAL A 49 2.21 -12.74 -8.42
N GLY A 50 2.72 -11.91 -7.53
CA GLY A 50 3.54 -10.76 -7.89
C GLY A 50 2.79 -9.74 -8.74
N VAL A 51 3.37 -9.34 -9.87
CA VAL A 51 2.78 -8.36 -10.79
C VAL A 51 1.48 -8.86 -11.41
N GLU A 52 1.42 -10.15 -11.77
CA GLU A 52 0.20 -10.77 -12.30
C GLU A 52 -0.94 -10.70 -11.28
N PHE A 53 -0.66 -10.95 -9.99
CA PHE A 53 -1.66 -10.77 -8.94
C PHE A 53 -2.22 -9.35 -8.95
N CYS A 54 -1.38 -8.34 -9.08
CA CYS A 54 -1.84 -6.95 -9.12
C CYS A 54 -2.68 -6.64 -10.37
N THR A 55 -2.21 -7.05 -11.54
CA THR A 55 -2.87 -6.79 -12.83
C THR A 55 -4.23 -7.47 -12.89
N HIS A 56 -4.28 -8.76 -12.61
CA HIS A 56 -5.54 -9.52 -12.64
C HIS A 56 -6.50 -9.14 -11.50
N THR A 57 -6.01 -8.57 -10.38
CA THR A 57 -6.91 -7.98 -9.36
C THR A 57 -7.70 -6.81 -9.94
N LEU A 58 -7.06 -5.91 -10.69
CA LEU A 58 -7.75 -4.78 -11.32
C LEU A 58 -8.76 -5.26 -12.37
N GLU A 59 -8.41 -6.26 -13.17
CA GLU A 59 -9.30 -6.88 -14.16
C GLU A 59 -10.50 -7.55 -13.48
N TYR A 60 -10.28 -8.36 -12.45
CA TYR A 60 -11.33 -9.05 -11.69
C TYR A 60 -12.31 -8.09 -11.03
N LEU A 61 -11.82 -6.93 -10.60
CA LEU A 61 -12.65 -5.85 -10.07
C LEU A 61 -13.28 -4.99 -11.17
N GLY A 62 -12.88 -5.14 -12.44
CA GLY A 62 -13.29 -4.26 -13.54
C GLY A 62 -12.85 -2.81 -13.32
N VAL A 63 -11.77 -2.60 -12.57
CA VAL A 63 -11.21 -1.27 -12.29
C VAL A 63 -10.41 -0.79 -13.50
N ARG A 64 -10.69 0.45 -13.94
CA ARG A 64 -9.91 1.12 -14.98
C ARG A 64 -9.03 2.19 -14.37
N VAL A 65 -7.83 2.33 -14.91
CA VAL A 65 -6.86 3.31 -14.42
C VAL A 65 -6.26 4.08 -15.59
N ASP A 66 -6.41 5.39 -15.57
CA ASP A 66 -5.69 6.29 -16.47
C ASP A 66 -4.36 6.68 -15.81
N VAL A 67 -3.26 6.34 -16.44
CA VAL A 67 -1.92 6.67 -15.96
C VAL A 67 -1.36 7.81 -16.81
N LYS A 68 -1.06 8.92 -16.16
CA LYS A 68 -0.43 10.10 -16.77
C LYS A 68 1.01 10.22 -16.29
N GLY A 69 1.91 10.61 -17.18
CA GLY A 69 3.32 10.78 -16.84
C GLY A 69 4.12 9.48 -16.85
N LEU A 70 3.70 8.44 -17.59
CA LEU A 70 4.48 7.22 -17.78
C LEU A 70 5.87 7.51 -18.36
N GLU A 71 5.98 8.54 -19.20
CA GLU A 71 7.23 9.04 -19.78
C GLU A 71 8.23 9.58 -18.77
N ASN A 72 7.77 9.85 -17.53
CA ASN A 72 8.64 10.28 -16.43
C ASN A 72 9.35 9.12 -15.73
N LEU A 73 9.00 7.87 -16.06
CA LEU A 73 9.66 6.70 -15.45
C LEU A 73 11.10 6.57 -15.97
N PRO A 74 12.12 6.54 -15.07
CA PRO A 74 13.50 6.34 -15.51
C PRO A 74 13.74 4.93 -16.07
N HIS A 75 14.31 4.84 -17.29
CA HIS A 75 14.70 3.58 -17.92
C HIS A 75 16.21 3.47 -18.16
N ASP A 76 17.01 4.28 -17.49
CA ASP A 76 18.48 4.33 -17.60
C ASP A 76 19.21 3.42 -16.60
N GLY A 77 18.49 2.53 -15.95
CA GLY A 77 19.04 1.56 -14.99
C GLY A 77 19.21 2.09 -13.56
N ARG A 78 18.96 3.40 -13.31
CA ARG A 78 18.99 3.92 -11.94
C ARG A 78 17.87 3.35 -11.09
N LEU A 79 18.15 3.07 -9.83
CA LEU A 79 17.16 2.65 -8.88
C LEU A 79 16.44 3.85 -8.25
N CYS A 80 15.13 3.78 -8.15
CA CYS A 80 14.28 4.84 -7.63
C CYS A 80 13.51 4.42 -6.39
N THR A 81 13.10 5.43 -5.61
CA THR A 81 12.08 5.31 -4.59
C THR A 81 10.80 5.95 -5.12
N PHE A 82 9.77 5.16 -5.35
CA PHE A 82 8.45 5.65 -5.69
C PHE A 82 7.69 6.02 -4.42
N VAL A 83 7.19 7.24 -4.35
CA VAL A 83 6.41 7.68 -3.19
C VAL A 83 5.02 8.14 -3.62
N SER A 84 4.00 7.61 -2.97
CA SER A 84 2.61 7.91 -3.30
C SER A 84 1.81 8.29 -2.06
N ASN A 85 0.78 9.12 -2.25
CA ASN A 85 -0.32 9.19 -1.30
C ASN A 85 -1.06 7.84 -1.26
N HIS A 86 -1.86 7.64 -0.21
CA HIS A 86 -2.50 6.34 0.05
C HIS A 86 -4.01 6.52 0.28
N PRO A 87 -4.77 6.96 -0.74
CA PRO A 87 -6.18 7.33 -0.55
C PRO A 87 -7.09 6.14 -0.26
N LEU A 88 -6.86 4.99 -0.90
CA LEU A 88 -7.76 3.84 -0.88
C LEU A 88 -7.28 2.70 0.03
N GLY A 89 -5.98 2.56 0.23
CA GLY A 89 -5.40 1.57 1.13
C GLY A 89 -5.24 0.15 0.57
N ALA A 90 -5.81 -0.12 -0.59
CA ALA A 90 -5.68 -1.40 -1.29
C ALA A 90 -5.51 -1.20 -2.80
N ILE A 91 -6.48 -0.58 -3.47
CA ILE A 91 -6.49 -0.39 -4.92
C ILE A 91 -5.30 0.44 -5.40
N ASP A 92 -4.93 1.49 -4.67
CA ASP A 92 -3.74 2.29 -4.97
C ASP A 92 -2.45 1.45 -4.93
N GLY A 93 -2.30 0.57 -3.92
CA GLY A 93 -1.17 -0.37 -3.85
C GLY A 93 -1.17 -1.35 -5.02
N VAL A 94 -2.30 -1.99 -5.28
CA VAL A 94 -2.45 -2.95 -6.39
C VAL A 94 -2.19 -2.26 -7.74
N THR A 95 -2.71 -1.04 -7.93
CA THR A 95 -2.48 -0.27 -9.17
C THR A 95 -0.99 0.02 -9.39
N LEU A 96 -0.28 0.50 -8.36
CA LEU A 96 1.15 0.75 -8.49
C LEU A 96 1.93 -0.54 -8.73
N GLY A 97 1.50 -1.68 -8.14
CA GLY A 97 2.08 -2.99 -8.40
C GLY A 97 1.94 -3.45 -9.84
N SER A 98 0.80 -3.20 -10.43
CA SER A 98 0.58 -3.49 -11.85
C SER A 98 1.40 -2.55 -12.74
N VAL A 99 1.25 -1.24 -12.58
CA VAL A 99 1.86 -0.23 -13.46
C VAL A 99 3.38 -0.26 -13.39
N LEU A 100 3.95 -0.14 -12.19
CA LEU A 100 5.40 -0.12 -12.00
C LEU A 100 6.00 -1.52 -12.18
N GLY A 101 5.27 -2.57 -11.79
CA GLY A 101 5.71 -3.94 -11.98
C GLY A 101 5.89 -4.29 -13.44
N GLN A 102 4.98 -3.87 -14.30
CA GLN A 102 5.11 -4.04 -15.76
C GLN A 102 6.23 -3.18 -16.33
N ALA A 103 6.37 -1.92 -15.87
CA ALA A 103 7.41 -1.01 -16.37
C ALA A 103 8.84 -1.46 -16.03
N TYR A 104 9.01 -2.25 -14.97
CA TYR A 104 10.32 -2.67 -14.44
C TYR A 104 10.50 -4.18 -14.33
N ASP A 105 9.76 -4.97 -15.08
CA ASP A 105 9.86 -6.44 -15.14
C ASP A 105 9.78 -7.10 -13.75
N GLY A 106 8.89 -6.60 -12.90
CA GLY A 106 8.68 -7.09 -11.54
C GLY A 106 9.73 -6.66 -10.51
N ARG A 107 10.75 -5.90 -10.90
CA ARG A 107 11.80 -5.39 -10.00
C ARG A 107 11.31 -4.24 -9.13
N ILE A 108 10.32 -4.52 -8.30
CA ILE A 108 9.71 -3.59 -7.36
C ILE A 108 9.50 -4.25 -5.99
N LYS A 109 9.63 -3.50 -4.91
CA LYS A 109 9.32 -3.95 -3.55
C LYS A 109 8.53 -2.89 -2.80
N TYR A 110 7.53 -3.35 -2.07
CA TYR A 110 6.75 -2.54 -1.14
C TYR A 110 7.26 -2.70 0.28
N LEU A 111 7.42 -1.60 0.98
CA LEU A 111 7.54 -1.64 2.44
C LEU A 111 6.14 -1.63 3.05
N VAL A 112 5.66 -2.77 3.53
CA VAL A 112 4.27 -2.97 3.96
C VAL A 112 4.14 -3.49 5.38
N ASN A 113 2.96 -3.29 5.97
CA ASN A 113 2.60 -3.96 7.22
C ASN A 113 2.51 -5.48 6.98
N ASP A 114 2.92 -6.28 7.98
CA ASP A 114 2.92 -7.75 7.96
C ASP A 114 1.55 -8.38 7.67
N LEU A 115 0.46 -7.66 7.91
CA LEU A 115 -0.88 -8.12 7.54
C LEU A 115 -1.00 -8.50 6.06
N LEU A 116 -0.32 -7.78 5.18
CA LEU A 116 -0.35 -8.05 3.73
C LEU A 116 0.40 -9.34 3.36
N MET A 117 1.24 -9.87 4.24
CA MET A 117 1.88 -11.18 4.05
C MET A 117 0.88 -12.36 4.11
N ASN A 118 -0.35 -12.11 4.62
CA ASN A 118 -1.44 -13.09 4.55
C ASN A 118 -2.11 -13.14 3.16
N LEU A 119 -1.65 -12.34 2.21
CA LEU A 119 -2.04 -12.42 0.80
C LEU A 119 -0.88 -13.03 0.00
N PRO A 120 -0.85 -14.37 -0.17
CA PRO A 120 0.29 -15.07 -0.78
C PRO A 120 0.63 -14.55 -2.18
N GLY A 121 -0.38 -14.15 -2.97
CA GLY A 121 -0.19 -13.58 -4.30
C GLY A 121 0.61 -12.28 -4.29
N LEU A 122 0.50 -11.46 -3.24
CA LEU A 122 1.23 -10.19 -3.13
C LEU A 122 2.61 -10.36 -2.46
N ALA A 123 2.81 -11.44 -1.72
CA ALA A 123 4.01 -11.67 -0.91
C ALA A 123 5.35 -11.49 -1.65
N PRO A 124 5.52 -11.91 -2.93
CA PRO A 124 6.77 -11.72 -3.65
C PRO A 124 7.19 -10.25 -3.81
N LEU A 125 6.23 -9.33 -3.82
CA LEU A 125 6.49 -7.90 -3.94
C LEU A 125 6.63 -7.20 -2.57
N CYS A 126 6.36 -7.88 -1.46
CA CYS A 126 6.27 -7.28 -0.14
C CYS A 126 7.53 -7.50 0.70
N VAL A 127 7.98 -6.44 1.34
CA VAL A 127 8.96 -6.45 2.42
C VAL A 127 8.23 -6.10 3.71
N PRO A 128 8.03 -7.07 4.62
CA PRO A 128 7.24 -6.86 5.82
C PRO A 128 7.97 -5.94 6.81
N ILE A 129 7.32 -4.85 7.20
CA ILE A 129 7.84 -3.92 8.19
C ILE A 129 6.94 -3.95 9.43
N ASN A 130 7.44 -4.55 10.52
CA ASN A 130 6.77 -4.58 11.80
C ASN A 130 7.39 -3.58 12.76
N LYS A 131 6.57 -2.64 13.23
CA LYS A 131 6.95 -1.69 14.27
C LYS A 131 6.68 -2.20 15.69
N LEU A 132 6.05 -3.36 15.85
CA LEU A 132 5.63 -3.93 17.11
C LEU A 132 6.14 -5.38 17.28
N GLY A 133 6.46 -5.77 18.53
CA GLY A 133 6.86 -7.13 18.87
C GLY A 133 8.35 -7.42 18.68
N LYS A 134 8.72 -8.72 18.76
CA LYS A 134 10.13 -9.20 18.67
C LYS A 134 10.80 -8.84 17.34
N GLN A 135 10.04 -8.73 16.24
CA GLN A 135 10.53 -8.37 14.91
C GLN A 135 10.85 -6.86 14.79
N ALA A 136 10.37 -6.01 15.69
CA ALA A 136 10.67 -4.58 15.68
C ALA A 136 12.18 -4.29 15.80
N ARG A 137 12.96 -5.20 16.39
CA ARG A 137 14.43 -5.09 16.50
C ARG A 137 15.14 -5.23 15.15
N ASN A 138 14.59 -6.03 14.23
CA ASN A 138 15.18 -6.29 12.91
C ASN A 138 14.63 -5.32 11.84
N PHE A 139 13.66 -4.49 12.18
CA PHE A 139 13.05 -3.54 11.24
C PHE A 139 14.07 -2.69 10.47
N PRO A 140 15.07 -2.05 11.12
CA PRO A 140 16.06 -1.26 10.40
C PRO A 140 16.84 -2.09 9.37
N ALA A 141 17.25 -3.31 9.74
CA ALA A 141 18.02 -4.19 8.86
C ALA A 141 17.21 -4.66 7.64
N ILE A 142 15.91 -4.94 7.83
CA ILE A 142 15.00 -5.33 6.73
C ILE A 142 14.82 -4.18 5.74
N VAL A 143 14.63 -2.96 6.24
CA VAL A 143 14.55 -1.77 5.38
C VAL A 143 15.86 -1.52 4.65
N GLU A 144 17.01 -1.62 5.35
CA GLU A 144 18.33 -1.51 4.73
C GLU A 144 18.52 -2.53 3.61
N ALA A 145 18.18 -3.79 3.84
CA ALA A 145 18.26 -4.84 2.83
C ALA A 145 17.42 -4.52 1.58
N ALA A 146 16.21 -4.00 1.77
CA ALA A 146 15.35 -3.59 0.65
C ALA A 146 15.95 -2.45 -0.18
N PHE A 147 16.60 -1.47 0.48
CA PHE A 147 17.23 -0.35 -0.22
C PHE A 147 18.60 -0.68 -0.81
N ASN A 148 19.29 -1.69 -0.28
CA ASN A 148 20.57 -2.20 -0.83
C ASN A 148 20.38 -3.19 -1.99
N GLY A 149 19.15 -3.70 -2.20
CA GLY A 149 18.86 -4.61 -3.30
C GLY A 149 18.70 -3.89 -4.64
N ASP A 150 18.47 -4.69 -5.68
CA ASP A 150 18.38 -4.24 -7.08
C ASP A 150 16.95 -3.94 -7.52
N ASP A 151 16.02 -3.90 -6.58
CA ASP A 151 14.62 -3.56 -6.84
C ASP A 151 14.33 -2.08 -6.55
N HIS A 152 13.41 -1.49 -7.29
CA HIS A 152 12.81 -0.20 -6.94
C HIS A 152 11.99 -0.34 -5.66
N VAL A 153 11.94 0.69 -4.83
CA VAL A 153 11.18 0.67 -3.58
C VAL A 153 9.95 1.55 -3.69
N ILE A 154 8.78 0.99 -3.41
CA ILE A 154 7.51 1.72 -3.36
C ILE A 154 7.15 1.99 -1.90
N MET A 155 6.83 3.24 -1.59
CA MET A 155 6.49 3.68 -0.25
C MET A 155 5.21 4.49 -0.22
N PHE A 156 4.42 4.27 0.82
CA PHE A 156 3.32 5.13 1.24
C PHE A 156 3.72 5.82 2.56
N PRO A 157 4.36 7.01 2.50
CA PRO A 157 5.05 7.56 3.67
C PRO A 157 4.14 7.96 4.83
N ALA A 158 2.83 8.10 4.60
CA ALA A 158 1.83 8.30 5.65
C ALA A 158 1.68 7.06 6.56
N GLY A 159 1.99 5.86 6.05
CA GLY A 159 1.87 4.58 6.74
C GLY A 159 0.43 4.13 7.03
N LEU A 160 -0.56 4.92 6.67
CA LEU A 160 -2.00 4.66 6.76
C LEU A 160 -2.70 5.32 5.58
N CYS A 161 -3.88 4.78 5.21
CA CYS A 161 -4.73 5.43 4.21
C CYS A 161 -5.08 6.86 4.60
N SER A 162 -5.36 7.70 3.60
CA SER A 162 -5.81 9.09 3.80
C SER A 162 -6.95 9.20 4.82
N ARG A 163 -7.02 10.31 5.50
CA ARG A 163 -8.01 10.63 6.53
C ARG A 163 -8.79 11.89 6.18
N LYS A 164 -10.06 11.93 6.56
CA LYS A 164 -10.87 13.14 6.45
C LYS A 164 -10.70 13.98 7.72
N GLN A 165 -10.07 15.15 7.59
CA GLN A 165 -9.86 16.11 8.68
C GLN A 165 -10.35 17.48 8.24
N LYS A 166 -11.21 18.10 9.05
CA LYS A 166 -11.78 19.45 8.76
C LYS A 166 -12.36 19.54 7.34
N GLY A 167 -13.03 18.49 6.88
CA GLY A 167 -13.63 18.43 5.54
C GLY A 167 -12.70 18.00 4.41
N ILE A 168 -11.38 18.03 4.59
CA ILE A 168 -10.38 17.69 3.57
C ILE A 168 -9.95 16.24 3.75
N ILE A 169 -9.90 15.49 2.63
CA ILE A 169 -9.36 14.13 2.57
C ILE A 169 -7.92 14.23 2.07
N ARG A 170 -7.00 13.83 2.93
CA ARG A 170 -5.56 13.85 2.65
C ARG A 170 -4.84 12.87 3.57
N ASP A 171 -3.65 12.47 3.19
CA ASP A 171 -2.75 11.69 4.04
C ASP A 171 -2.40 12.44 5.33
N LEU A 172 -2.15 11.69 6.39
CA LEU A 172 -1.47 12.21 7.56
C LEU A 172 -0.07 12.72 7.19
N PRO A 173 0.56 13.56 8.02
CA PRO A 173 1.93 14.02 7.75
C PRO A 173 2.86 12.86 7.43
N TRP A 174 3.62 13.00 6.35
CA TRP A 174 4.51 11.94 5.87
C TRP A 174 5.70 11.71 6.79
N GLY A 175 6.08 10.45 6.94
CA GLY A 175 7.28 10.05 7.66
C GLY A 175 8.55 10.38 6.88
N LYS A 176 9.59 10.78 7.60
CA LYS A 176 10.88 11.20 7.02
C LYS A 176 11.69 10.08 6.36
N ALA A 177 11.31 8.81 6.58
CA ALA A 177 12.07 7.64 6.12
C ALA A 177 12.23 7.60 4.60
N CYS A 178 11.20 8.01 3.83
CA CYS A 178 11.27 8.05 2.37
C CYS A 178 12.43 8.95 1.89
N VAL A 179 12.59 10.13 2.47
CA VAL A 179 13.68 11.05 2.13
C VAL A 179 15.02 10.52 2.65
N GLN A 180 15.09 10.15 3.94
CA GLN A 180 16.36 9.71 4.55
C GLN A 180 16.95 8.50 3.82
N LYS A 181 16.12 7.50 3.48
CA LYS A 181 16.60 6.31 2.78
C LYS A 181 16.97 6.57 1.33
N SER A 182 16.22 7.41 0.63
CA SER A 182 16.56 7.79 -0.74
C SER A 182 17.92 8.51 -0.81
N VAL A 183 18.18 9.46 0.10
CA VAL A 183 19.48 10.13 0.20
C VAL A 183 20.58 9.16 0.57
N GLN A 184 20.37 8.31 1.57
CA GLN A 184 21.35 7.34 2.05
C GLN A 184 21.80 6.35 0.97
N HIS A 185 20.85 5.92 0.11
CA HIS A 185 21.08 4.92 -0.93
C HIS A 185 21.15 5.52 -2.35
N HIS A 186 21.29 6.84 -2.45
CA HIS A 186 21.43 7.58 -3.71
C HIS A 186 20.31 7.25 -4.74
N ARG A 187 19.07 7.08 -4.26
CA ARG A 187 17.89 6.78 -5.09
C ARG A 187 17.09 8.04 -5.33
N ASP A 188 16.86 8.38 -6.59
CA ASP A 188 15.94 9.47 -6.95
C ASP A 188 14.53 9.15 -6.49
N ILE A 189 13.77 10.17 -6.11
CA ILE A 189 12.38 10.01 -5.69
C ILE A 189 11.45 10.34 -6.85
N VAL A 190 10.61 9.36 -7.23
CA VAL A 190 9.53 9.58 -8.20
C VAL A 190 8.22 9.79 -7.44
N PRO A 191 7.68 11.03 -7.45
CA PRO A 191 6.43 11.33 -6.77
C PRO A 191 5.24 10.84 -7.59
N ILE A 192 4.25 10.21 -6.94
CA ILE A 192 3.05 9.69 -7.58
C ILE A 192 1.83 10.19 -6.82
N HIS A 193 0.85 10.73 -7.54
CA HIS A 193 -0.44 11.12 -6.99
C HIS A 193 -1.54 10.17 -7.49
N PHE A 194 -2.12 9.42 -6.59
CA PHE A 194 -3.30 8.61 -6.86
C PHE A 194 -4.56 9.42 -6.54
N VAL A 195 -5.40 9.64 -7.55
CA VAL A 195 -6.65 10.38 -7.40
C VAL A 195 -7.77 9.41 -7.01
N GLY A 196 -8.25 9.51 -5.79
CA GLY A 196 -9.31 8.65 -5.28
C GLY A 196 -9.66 8.94 -3.83
N GLN A 197 -10.74 8.33 -3.37
CA GLN A 197 -11.17 8.41 -1.98
C GLN A 197 -12.02 7.22 -1.61
N ASN A 198 -11.94 6.79 -0.35
CA ASN A 198 -12.82 5.79 0.23
C ASN A 198 -14.22 6.35 0.50
N SER A 199 -15.16 5.50 0.84
CA SER A 199 -16.53 5.90 1.13
C SER A 199 -16.62 6.83 2.36
N PRO A 200 -17.66 7.66 2.46
CA PRO A 200 -17.91 8.46 3.66
C PRO A 200 -18.00 7.62 4.95
N ARG A 201 -18.45 6.36 4.83
CA ARG A 201 -18.53 5.40 5.94
C ARG A 201 -17.15 5.08 6.50
N PHE A 202 -16.17 4.82 5.63
CA PHE A 202 -14.77 4.57 6.03
C PHE A 202 -14.24 5.73 6.90
N TYR A 203 -14.39 6.96 6.43
CA TYR A 203 -13.89 8.13 7.17
C TYR A 203 -14.63 8.38 8.48
N ARG A 204 -15.95 8.11 8.54
CA ARG A 204 -16.72 8.21 9.79
C ARG A 204 -16.20 7.24 10.83
N VAL A 205 -15.98 5.96 10.44
CA VAL A 205 -15.42 4.95 11.35
C VAL A 205 -14.01 5.31 11.79
N ALA A 206 -13.15 5.74 10.86
CA ALA A 206 -11.79 6.16 11.18
C ALA A 206 -11.75 7.33 12.19
N ASN A 207 -12.63 8.31 12.01
CA ASN A 207 -12.73 9.45 12.93
C ASN A 207 -13.31 9.06 14.29
N LEU A 208 -14.29 8.14 14.31
CA LEU A 208 -14.83 7.60 15.58
C LEU A 208 -13.77 6.82 16.35
N CYS A 209 -12.98 5.97 15.68
CA CYS A 209 -11.87 5.25 16.31
C CYS A 209 -10.85 6.23 16.94
N LYS A 210 -10.55 7.33 16.23
CA LYS A 210 -9.66 8.39 16.75
C LYS A 210 -10.27 9.08 17.96
N ALA A 211 -11.55 9.46 17.91
CA ALA A 211 -12.25 10.14 19.00
C ALA A 211 -12.33 9.28 20.26
N LEU A 212 -12.53 7.97 20.09
CA LEU A 212 -12.59 7.00 21.18
C LEU A 212 -11.20 6.49 21.63
N HIS A 213 -10.12 7.01 21.07
CA HIS A 213 -8.72 6.60 21.37
C HIS A 213 -8.51 5.08 21.28
N LEU A 214 -9.18 4.42 20.33
CA LEU A 214 -9.05 2.97 20.16
C LEU A 214 -7.63 2.62 19.70
N LYS A 215 -6.98 1.70 20.41
CA LYS A 215 -5.62 1.21 20.07
C LYS A 215 -5.59 0.45 18.76
N PHE A 216 -6.70 -0.17 18.39
CA PHE A 216 -6.84 -0.91 17.14
C PHE A 216 -7.55 -0.03 16.09
N ASN A 217 -6.97 0.06 14.90
CA ASN A 217 -7.54 0.81 13.79
C ASN A 217 -8.64 -0.03 13.10
N LEU A 218 -9.85 -0.01 13.65
CA LEU A 218 -11.00 -0.73 13.08
C LEU A 218 -11.29 -0.34 11.63
N ALA A 219 -10.91 0.87 11.20
CA ALA A 219 -11.09 1.29 9.82
C ALA A 219 -10.35 0.37 8.82
N MET A 220 -9.27 -0.30 9.25
CA MET A 220 -8.58 -1.28 8.40
C MET A 220 -9.45 -2.48 8.03
N LEU A 221 -10.38 -2.88 8.90
CA LEU A 221 -11.33 -3.96 8.59
C LEU A 221 -12.31 -3.59 7.47
N PHE A 222 -12.44 -2.31 7.17
CA PHE A 222 -13.29 -1.82 6.08
C PHE A 222 -12.59 -1.84 4.71
N LEU A 223 -11.26 -1.98 4.67
CA LEU A 223 -10.52 -1.94 3.39
C LEU A 223 -10.94 -3.03 2.40
N PRO A 224 -11.21 -4.29 2.82
CA PRO A 224 -11.75 -5.29 1.90
C PRO A 224 -13.15 -4.91 1.34
N ASP A 225 -14.02 -4.32 2.17
CA ASP A 225 -15.33 -3.82 1.71
C ASP A 225 -15.16 -2.61 0.77
N GLU A 226 -14.24 -1.68 1.05
CA GLU A 226 -13.92 -0.56 0.16
C GLU A 226 -13.35 -1.06 -1.19
N MET A 227 -12.49 -2.08 -1.16
CA MET A 227 -11.97 -2.73 -2.36
C MET A 227 -13.09 -3.38 -3.18
N TYR A 228 -13.99 -4.10 -2.53
CA TYR A 228 -15.17 -4.69 -3.19
C TYR A 228 -16.07 -3.62 -3.82
N ARG A 229 -16.23 -2.46 -3.18
CA ARG A 229 -16.98 -1.29 -3.67
C ARG A 229 -16.30 -0.56 -4.83
N SER A 230 -15.00 -0.76 -4.98
CA SER A 230 -14.23 -0.18 -6.08
C SER A 230 -14.48 -0.84 -7.43
N ARG A 231 -15.29 -1.90 -7.47
CA ARG A 231 -15.63 -2.61 -8.72
C ARG A 231 -16.25 -1.68 -9.75
N GLY A 232 -15.72 -1.77 -10.98
CA GLY A 232 -16.17 -0.96 -12.11
C GLY A 232 -15.81 0.54 -12.01
N GLN A 233 -15.05 0.93 -10.99
CA GLN A 233 -14.62 2.32 -10.83
C GLN A 233 -13.49 2.68 -11.78
N HIS A 234 -13.29 3.99 -11.96
CA HIS A 234 -12.26 4.56 -12.78
C HIS A 234 -11.41 5.52 -11.93
N TYR A 235 -10.09 5.33 -11.97
CA TYR A 235 -9.13 6.12 -11.21
C TYR A 235 -8.10 6.75 -12.12
N THR A 236 -7.42 7.78 -11.63
CA THR A 236 -6.30 8.43 -12.32
C THR A 236 -5.06 8.39 -11.44
N VAL A 237 -3.93 8.10 -12.06
CA VAL A 237 -2.61 8.13 -11.43
C VAL A 237 -1.74 9.13 -12.19
N HIS A 238 -1.13 10.06 -11.47
CA HIS A 238 -0.18 11.01 -12.02
C HIS A 238 1.22 10.67 -11.53
N ILE A 239 2.13 10.38 -12.46
CA ILE A 239 3.55 10.11 -12.18
C ILE A 239 4.31 11.40 -12.48
N GLY A 240 4.93 11.99 -11.45
CA GLY A 240 5.72 13.20 -11.60
C GLY A 240 7.14 12.92 -12.07
N THR A 241 7.85 13.99 -12.45
CA THR A 241 9.27 13.91 -12.81
C THR A 241 10.12 13.46 -11.62
N PRO A 242 11.13 12.60 -11.85
CA PRO A 242 12.05 12.19 -10.81
C PRO A 242 12.74 13.38 -10.15
N ILE A 243 12.82 13.35 -8.83
CA ILE A 243 13.50 14.36 -8.02
C ILE A 243 14.84 13.77 -7.63
N PRO A 244 15.98 14.36 -8.09
CA PRO A 244 17.31 13.87 -7.74
C PRO A 244 17.48 13.80 -6.22
N TRP A 245 18.10 12.75 -5.72
CA TRP A 245 18.32 12.58 -4.28
C TRP A 245 19.16 13.71 -3.67
N GLN A 246 20.03 14.35 -4.45
CA GLN A 246 20.85 15.50 -4.05
C GLN A 246 20.02 16.74 -3.71
N THR A 247 18.76 16.81 -4.21
CA THR A 247 17.83 17.90 -3.89
C THR A 247 17.55 17.97 -2.39
N PHE A 248 17.60 16.84 -1.70
CA PHE A 248 17.29 16.72 -0.27
C PHE A 248 18.53 16.99 0.58
N ASP A 249 19.00 18.21 0.53
CA ASP A 249 20.19 18.69 1.22
C ASP A 249 19.95 19.11 2.70
N ARG A 250 20.91 19.80 3.29
CA ARG A 250 20.85 20.26 4.68
C ARG A 250 20.07 21.57 4.87
N SER A 251 19.50 22.17 3.83
CA SER A 251 18.71 23.40 3.91
C SER A 251 17.40 23.22 4.68
N ARG A 252 16.93 21.96 4.76
CA ARG A 252 15.73 21.57 5.51
C ARG A 252 15.99 20.29 6.29
N SER A 253 15.26 20.12 7.39
CA SER A 253 15.22 18.83 8.08
C SER A 253 14.54 17.76 7.21
N ALA A 254 14.85 16.49 7.44
CA ALA A 254 14.21 15.40 6.72
C ALA A 254 12.68 15.35 6.88
N LYS A 255 12.15 15.92 7.97
CA LYS A 255 10.70 16.06 8.20
C LYS A 255 10.10 17.16 7.32
N GLU A 256 10.78 18.29 7.19
CA GLU A 256 10.34 19.39 6.31
C GLU A 256 10.42 18.96 4.85
N TRP A 257 11.46 18.22 4.46
CA TRP A 257 11.57 17.62 3.13
C TRP A 257 10.44 16.63 2.85
N ALA A 258 10.07 15.79 3.82
CA ALA A 258 8.93 14.87 3.67
C ALA A 258 7.60 15.62 3.51
N GLN A 259 7.39 16.74 4.22
CA GLN A 259 6.23 17.60 4.04
C GLN A 259 6.24 18.28 2.66
N TRP A 260 7.35 18.81 2.23
CA TRP A 260 7.51 19.40 0.90
C TRP A 260 7.21 18.38 -0.20
N LEU A 261 7.70 17.13 -0.04
CA LEU A 261 7.45 16.05 -0.97
C LEU A 261 5.96 15.68 -1.02
N GLN A 262 5.30 15.62 0.15
CA GLN A 262 3.85 15.42 0.23
C GLN A 262 3.09 16.51 -0.53
N ASP A 263 3.48 17.76 -0.37
CA ASP A 263 2.83 18.89 -1.07
C ASP A 263 3.07 18.81 -2.58
N ARG A 264 4.26 18.39 -3.02
CA ARG A 264 4.56 18.14 -4.43
C ARG A 264 3.70 17.03 -5.03
N VAL A 265 3.51 15.92 -4.32
CA VAL A 265 2.63 14.83 -4.77
C VAL A 265 1.20 15.32 -4.96
N TYR A 266 0.66 16.05 -3.99
CA TYR A 266 -0.71 16.59 -4.09
C TYR A 266 -0.87 17.75 -5.11
N ALA A 267 0.22 18.28 -5.64
CA ALA A 267 0.22 19.28 -6.70
C ALA A 267 0.30 18.66 -8.12
N LEU A 268 0.48 17.33 -8.24
CA LEU A 268 0.41 16.63 -9.53
C LEU A 268 -1.05 16.54 -9.99
N ASN A 269 -1.32 17.03 -11.20
CA ASN A 269 -2.65 17.09 -11.83
C ASN A 269 -2.63 16.43 -13.21
#